data_86f999b98b39ac8251554356fc402a54
#
_entry.id   86f999b98b39ac8251554356fc402a54
#
_cell.length_a   1.000
_cell.length_b   1.000
_cell.length_c   1.000
_cell.angle_alpha   90.00
_cell.angle_beta   90.00
_cell.angle_gamma   90.00
#
_symmetry.space_group_name_H-M   'P 1'
#
loop_
_entity.id
_entity.type
_entity.pdbx_description
1 polymer ?
#
loop_
_entity_poly.entity_id
_entity_poly.type
_entity_poly.pdbx_seq_one_letter_code
_entity_poly.pdbx_strand_id
1 'polypeptide(L)'
;MPLSRPASAADIHYRVEPIDLNAHLFTVTLTVQRPTASQELSLPVWIPGSYLVREFSKNLQALSARQGQRVLPPAQLDKHRWQVQCTEGKPLVLTYQVCAYDSSVRTAWLDASRGFFNGTSLCLRVHGQETQPHTLELARTAATATWAAVRASSRVWG
;
A
#
# COMPACT_ATOMS: atom_id res chain seq x y z
N MET A 1 -25.37 -13.82 -27.57
CA MET A 1 -24.36 -14.24 -26.56
C MET A 1 -23.75 -12.99 -25.97
N PRO A 2 -23.99 -12.70 -24.71
CA PRO A 2 -23.22 -11.63 -24.07
C PRO A 2 -21.79 -12.11 -23.96
N LEU A 3 -20.86 -11.41 -24.60
CA LEU A 3 -19.43 -11.58 -24.39
C LEU A 3 -19.17 -11.23 -22.93
N SER A 4 -18.80 -12.22 -22.11
CA SER A 4 -18.30 -11.98 -20.77
C SER A 4 -17.07 -11.09 -20.91
N ARG A 5 -17.24 -9.82 -20.57
CA ARG A 5 -16.13 -8.90 -20.43
C ARG A 5 -15.17 -9.51 -19.40
N PRO A 6 -13.90 -9.76 -19.74
CA PRO A 6 -12.96 -10.23 -18.74
C PRO A 6 -13.03 -9.26 -17.54
N ALA A 7 -13.03 -9.79 -16.34
CA ALA A 7 -13.01 -8.99 -15.13
C ALA A 7 -11.87 -7.98 -15.30
N SER A 8 -12.23 -6.70 -15.43
CA SER A 8 -11.23 -5.64 -15.58
C SER A 8 -10.32 -5.70 -14.37
N ALA A 9 -9.03 -5.87 -14.60
CA ALA A 9 -8.05 -5.75 -13.52
C ALA A 9 -8.30 -4.43 -12.79
N ALA A 10 -8.31 -4.46 -11.45
CA ALA A 10 -8.56 -3.25 -10.68
C ALA A 10 -7.55 -2.18 -11.05
N ASP A 11 -8.00 -0.93 -11.11
CA ASP A 11 -7.14 0.19 -11.50
C ASP A 11 -6.01 0.42 -10.48
N ILE A 12 -6.28 0.14 -9.22
CA ILE A 12 -5.32 0.24 -8.11
C ILE A 12 -5.23 -1.12 -7.42
N HIS A 13 -4.03 -1.65 -7.32
CA HIS A 13 -3.78 -2.95 -6.69
C HIS A 13 -2.67 -2.85 -5.66
N TYR A 14 -2.97 -3.27 -4.43
CA TYR A 14 -2.01 -3.42 -3.34
C TYR A 14 -1.73 -4.89 -3.09
N ARG A 15 -0.45 -5.24 -3.08
CA ARG A 15 0.02 -6.55 -2.60
C ARG A 15 0.82 -6.34 -1.32
N VAL A 16 0.36 -6.90 -0.23
CA VAL A 16 0.99 -6.79 1.10
C VAL A 16 1.59 -8.13 1.49
N GLU A 17 2.86 -8.11 1.83
CA GLU A 17 3.64 -9.30 2.17
C GLU A 17 4.35 -9.12 3.51
N PRO A 18 4.10 -9.97 4.50
CA PRO A 18 4.90 -10.01 5.72
C PRO A 18 6.26 -10.64 5.40
N ILE A 19 7.28 -9.83 5.24
CA ILE A 19 8.56 -10.27 4.68
C ILE A 19 9.61 -10.60 5.74
N ASP A 20 9.63 -9.85 6.83
CA ASP A 20 10.55 -10.08 7.94
C ASP A 20 9.83 -9.92 9.27
N LEU A 21 9.57 -11.04 9.93
CA LEU A 21 8.82 -11.07 11.18
C LEU A 21 9.65 -10.53 12.36
N ASN A 22 10.95 -10.70 12.33
CA ASN A 22 11.85 -10.25 13.40
C ASN A 22 12.11 -8.74 13.31
N ALA A 23 12.22 -8.24 12.08
CA ALA A 23 12.35 -6.80 11.83
C ALA A 23 10.98 -6.08 11.76
N HIS A 24 9.88 -6.81 11.90
CA HIS A 24 8.52 -6.27 11.87
C HIS A 24 8.18 -5.56 10.55
N LEU A 25 8.62 -6.10 9.41
CA LEU A 25 8.49 -5.46 8.12
C LEU A 25 7.44 -6.11 7.22
N PHE A 26 6.47 -5.30 6.79
CA PHE A 26 5.66 -5.56 5.61
C PHE A 26 6.31 -4.93 4.38
N THR A 27 6.28 -5.65 3.27
CA THR A 27 6.54 -5.08 1.95
C THR A 27 5.21 -4.85 1.24
N VAL A 28 5.04 -3.68 0.69
CA VAL A 28 3.86 -3.33 -0.10
C VAL A 28 4.28 -3.05 -1.53
N THR A 29 3.62 -3.71 -2.48
CA THR A 29 3.72 -3.40 -3.90
C THR A 29 2.40 -2.78 -4.34
N LEU A 30 2.44 -1.52 -4.75
CA LEU A 30 1.31 -0.78 -5.26
C LEU A 30 1.42 -0.67 -6.78
N THR A 31 0.41 -1.15 -7.50
CA THR A 31 0.31 -0.99 -8.94
C THR A 31 -0.82 -0.03 -9.28
N VAL A 32 -0.49 1.03 -10.00
CA VAL A 32 -1.44 2.00 -10.54
C VAL A 32 -1.50 1.79 -12.05
N GLN A 33 -2.61 1.28 -12.57
CA GLN A 33 -2.72 0.91 -13.98
C GLN A 33 -2.70 2.12 -14.92
N ARG A 34 -3.28 3.21 -14.49
CA ARG A 34 -3.39 4.44 -15.28
C ARG A 34 -2.96 5.66 -14.47
N PRO A 35 -1.65 5.81 -14.20
CA PRO A 35 -1.17 6.96 -13.47
C PRO A 35 -1.34 8.24 -14.28
N THR A 36 -1.45 9.37 -13.58
CA THR A 36 -1.34 10.68 -14.20
C THR A 36 0.13 10.99 -14.50
N ALA A 37 0.40 11.97 -15.36
CA ALA A 37 1.77 12.36 -15.71
C ALA A 37 2.59 12.78 -14.48
N SER A 38 1.94 13.38 -13.50
CA SER A 38 2.53 13.76 -12.22
C SER A 38 1.69 13.13 -11.11
N GLN A 39 1.98 11.87 -10.79
CA GLN A 39 1.19 11.10 -9.84
C GLN A 39 1.60 11.42 -8.41
N GLU A 40 0.66 11.97 -7.66
CA GLU A 40 0.82 12.24 -6.23
C GLU A 40 0.30 11.04 -5.40
N LEU A 41 1.03 10.72 -4.34
CA LEU A 41 0.73 9.65 -3.39
C LEU A 41 0.92 10.17 -1.98
N SER A 42 0.13 9.67 -1.04
CA SER A 42 0.27 10.06 0.37
C SER A 42 -0.13 8.94 1.34
N LEU A 43 0.38 9.03 2.57
CA LEU A 43 -0.21 8.36 3.71
C LEU A 43 -1.00 9.37 4.55
N PRO A 44 -2.17 8.98 5.10
CA PRO A 44 -2.91 9.88 5.97
C PRO A 44 -2.16 10.14 7.28
N VAL A 45 -2.43 11.28 7.88
CA VAL A 45 -1.92 11.65 9.21
C VAL A 45 -3.00 11.54 10.28
N TRP A 46 -4.24 11.31 9.88
CA TRP A 46 -5.40 11.20 10.75
C TRP A 46 -6.39 10.17 10.23
N ILE A 47 -7.07 9.50 11.14
CA ILE A 47 -8.16 8.56 10.83
C ILE A 47 -9.37 8.89 11.69
N PRO A 48 -10.61 8.66 11.18
CA PRO A 48 -11.82 8.84 11.96
C PRO A 48 -11.78 8.06 13.29
N GLY A 49 -12.22 8.70 14.37
CA GLY A 49 -12.19 8.11 15.71
C GLY A 49 -10.86 8.22 16.45
N SER A 50 -9.87 8.90 15.86
CA SER A 50 -8.60 9.21 16.55
C SER A 50 -8.59 10.67 17.01
N TYR A 51 -8.19 10.90 18.25
CA TYR A 51 -7.97 12.25 18.79
C TYR A 51 -6.55 12.76 18.52
N LEU A 52 -5.69 11.92 17.96
CA LEU A 52 -4.29 12.24 17.72
C LEU A 52 -3.97 12.25 16.24
N VAL A 53 -3.14 13.20 15.84
CA VAL A 53 -2.45 13.16 14.55
C VAL A 53 -1.44 12.01 14.59
N ARG A 54 -1.50 11.12 13.60
CA ARG A 54 -0.62 9.95 13.50
C ARG A 54 0.26 10.09 12.29
N GLU A 55 1.56 10.11 12.50
CA GLU A 55 2.54 10.18 11.43
C GLU A 55 2.90 8.78 10.92
N PHE A 56 1.97 8.11 10.20
CA PHE A 56 2.20 6.77 9.65
C PHE A 56 3.42 6.71 8.73
N SER A 57 3.70 7.78 8.01
CA SER A 57 4.81 7.87 7.07
C SER A 57 6.19 7.69 7.70
N LYS A 58 6.34 7.93 9.00
CA LYS A 58 7.59 7.67 9.72
C LYS A 58 8.04 6.22 9.68
N ASN A 59 7.09 5.31 9.50
CA ASN A 59 7.33 3.86 9.43
C ASN A 59 7.60 3.36 8.00
N LEU A 60 7.41 4.22 6.99
CA LEU A 60 7.62 3.88 5.59
C LEU A 60 9.08 4.10 5.21
N GLN A 61 9.68 3.10 4.58
CA GLN A 61 11.06 3.14 4.13
C GLN A 61 11.24 2.47 2.78
N ALA A 62 12.38 2.68 2.15
CA ALA A 62 12.80 2.05 0.90
C ALA A 62 11.79 2.22 -0.25
N LEU A 63 11.17 3.40 -0.34
CA LEU A 63 10.23 3.70 -1.42
C LEU A 63 10.95 3.78 -2.75
N SER A 64 10.50 2.97 -3.71
CA SER A 64 10.97 2.98 -5.08
C SER A 64 9.78 2.95 -6.04
N ALA A 65 9.97 3.47 -7.24
CA ALA A 65 8.96 3.48 -8.29
C ALA A 65 9.57 3.14 -9.63
N ARG A 66 8.79 2.47 -10.49
CA ARG A 66 9.21 2.10 -11.84
C ARG A 66 8.02 2.01 -12.79
N GLN A 67 8.27 2.21 -14.06
CA GLN A 67 7.38 1.85 -15.16
C GLN A 67 8.12 0.90 -16.10
N GLY A 68 7.72 -0.38 -16.12
CA GLY A 68 8.49 -1.43 -16.79
C GLY A 68 9.91 -1.53 -16.23
N GLN A 69 10.90 -1.35 -17.08
CA GLN A 69 12.32 -1.37 -16.68
C GLN A 69 12.86 0.01 -16.23
N ARG A 70 12.09 1.06 -16.44
CA ARG A 70 12.51 2.42 -16.11
C ARG A 70 12.28 2.71 -14.64
N VAL A 71 13.36 3.03 -13.93
CA VAL A 71 13.29 3.51 -12.55
C VAL A 71 12.92 4.99 -12.53
N LEU A 72 11.95 5.35 -11.69
CA LEU A 72 11.46 6.71 -11.54
C LEU A 72 11.67 7.13 -10.07
N PRO A 73 12.53 8.12 -9.79
CA PRO A 73 12.76 8.55 -8.42
C PRO A 73 11.52 9.27 -7.87
N PRO A 74 10.91 8.79 -6.77
CA PRO A 74 9.86 9.53 -6.11
C PRO A 74 10.41 10.80 -5.47
N ALA A 75 9.77 11.94 -5.73
CA ALA A 75 10.09 13.20 -5.06
C ALA A 75 9.23 13.31 -3.80
N GLN A 76 9.85 13.48 -2.64
CA GLN A 76 9.13 13.72 -1.40
C GLN A 76 8.73 15.19 -1.32
N LEU A 77 7.43 15.47 -1.28
CA LEU A 77 6.88 16.82 -1.21
C LEU A 77 6.83 17.35 0.23
N ASP A 78 6.50 16.48 1.16
CA ASP A 78 6.51 16.73 2.59
C ASP A 78 6.62 15.40 3.37
N LYS A 79 6.39 15.42 4.68
CA LYS A 79 6.55 14.22 5.54
C LYS A 79 5.72 13.02 5.10
N HIS A 80 4.59 13.23 4.43
CA HIS A 80 3.61 12.18 4.11
C HIS A 80 3.14 12.17 2.66
N ARG A 81 3.73 12.98 1.79
CA ARG A 81 3.38 13.06 0.37
C ARG A 81 4.59 12.89 -0.54
N TRP A 82 4.37 12.17 -1.62
CA TRP A 82 5.36 11.92 -2.67
C TRP A 82 4.74 12.17 -4.04
N GLN A 83 5.58 12.45 -5.01
CA GLN A 83 5.18 12.65 -6.40
C GLN A 83 6.13 11.89 -7.32
N VAL A 84 5.57 11.21 -8.31
CA VAL A 84 6.32 10.49 -9.33
C VAL A 84 5.97 11.05 -10.69
N GLN A 85 6.98 11.43 -11.46
CA GLN A 85 6.81 11.85 -12.85
C GLN A 85 6.71 10.60 -13.73
N CYS A 86 5.55 10.40 -14.35
CA CYS A 86 5.20 9.20 -15.09
C CYS A 86 5.00 9.48 -16.58
N THR A 87 5.16 8.42 -17.39
CA THR A 87 4.58 8.38 -18.72
C THR A 87 3.15 7.90 -18.62
N GLU A 88 2.19 8.66 -19.14
CA GLU A 88 0.78 8.27 -19.18
C GLU A 88 0.58 6.98 -19.99
N GLY A 89 -0.41 6.20 -19.58
CA GLY A 89 -0.79 4.95 -20.25
C GLY A 89 0.07 3.74 -19.94
N LYS A 90 1.11 3.89 -19.11
CA LYS A 90 1.92 2.76 -18.61
C LYS A 90 1.70 2.55 -17.13
N PRO A 91 1.53 1.30 -16.66
CA PRO A 91 1.38 1.03 -15.24
C PRO A 91 2.58 1.52 -14.42
N LEU A 92 2.29 2.19 -13.31
CA LEU A 92 3.26 2.60 -12.32
C LEU A 92 3.29 1.57 -11.20
N VAL A 93 4.47 1.06 -10.87
CA VAL A 93 4.68 0.12 -9.77
C VAL A 93 5.56 0.78 -8.71
N LEU A 94 5.02 0.88 -7.50
CA LEU A 94 5.76 1.35 -6.32
C LEU A 94 5.98 0.18 -5.39
N THR A 95 7.16 0.11 -4.80
CA THR A 95 7.51 -0.87 -3.78
C THR A 95 8.10 -0.14 -2.58
N TYR A 96 7.63 -0.47 -1.40
CA TYR A 96 8.10 0.12 -0.16
C TYR A 96 7.92 -0.84 1.02
N GLN A 97 8.59 -0.56 2.10
CA GLN A 97 8.49 -1.32 3.34
C GLN A 97 7.86 -0.46 4.43
N VAL A 98 7.10 -1.10 5.32
CA VAL A 98 6.51 -0.45 6.49
C VAL A 98 6.88 -1.22 7.74
N CYS A 99 7.49 -0.53 8.70
CA CYS A 99 7.75 -1.09 10.02
C CYS A 99 6.45 -1.14 10.83
N ALA A 100 6.09 -2.34 11.29
CA ALA A 100 4.83 -2.63 11.95
C ALA A 100 5.10 -3.08 13.40
N TYR A 101 5.37 -2.14 14.28
CA TYR A 101 5.68 -2.39 15.70
C TYR A 101 4.86 -1.49 16.63
N ASP A 102 3.58 -1.34 16.33
CA ASP A 102 2.61 -0.61 17.13
C ASP A 102 1.37 -1.46 17.33
N SER A 103 1.10 -1.87 18.55
CA SER A 103 -0.03 -2.74 18.90
C SER A 103 -1.40 -2.05 18.85
N SER A 104 -1.45 -0.75 18.58
CA SER A 104 -2.72 -0.03 18.41
C SER A 104 -3.50 -0.60 17.22
N VAL A 105 -4.81 -0.83 17.40
CA VAL A 105 -5.73 -1.24 16.32
C VAL A 105 -5.79 -0.25 15.16
N ARG A 106 -5.25 0.95 15.34
CA ARG A 106 -5.20 2.02 14.33
C ARG A 106 -3.93 2.04 13.52
N THR A 107 -3.00 1.13 13.77
CA THR A 107 -1.67 1.13 13.16
C THR A 107 -1.36 -0.22 12.51
N ALA A 108 -0.22 -0.79 12.78
CA ALA A 108 0.19 -2.08 12.26
C ALA A 108 1.12 -2.79 13.24
N TRP A 109 0.98 -4.10 13.31
CA TRP A 109 1.81 -5.00 14.10
C TRP A 109 2.19 -6.23 13.30
N LEU A 110 3.43 -6.65 13.41
CA LEU A 110 3.93 -7.88 12.83
C LEU A 110 4.97 -8.51 13.76
N ASP A 111 4.77 -9.77 14.10
CA ASP A 111 5.74 -10.57 14.85
C ASP A 111 5.76 -12.04 14.35
N ALA A 112 6.49 -12.90 15.03
CA ALA A 112 6.62 -14.31 14.64
C ALA A 112 5.30 -15.10 14.70
N SER A 113 4.31 -14.62 15.46
CA SER A 113 3.05 -15.34 15.69
C SER A 113 1.86 -14.76 14.95
N ARG A 114 1.88 -13.48 14.63
CA ARG A 114 0.75 -12.78 14.05
C ARG A 114 1.15 -11.50 13.31
N GLY A 115 0.28 -11.08 12.40
CA GLY A 115 0.34 -9.78 11.78
C GLY A 115 -1.04 -9.14 11.69
N PHE A 116 -1.06 -7.84 11.73
CA PHE A 116 -2.28 -7.04 11.61
C PHE A 116 -1.92 -5.66 11.10
N PHE A 117 -2.79 -5.05 10.33
CA PHE A 117 -2.65 -3.65 9.95
C PHE A 117 -3.99 -2.99 9.68
N ASN A 118 -4.02 -1.68 9.91
CA ASN A 118 -5.04 -0.81 9.35
C ASN A 118 -4.54 -0.31 7.98
N GLY A 119 -5.38 -0.35 6.95
CA GLY A 119 -4.99 0.04 5.60
C GLY A 119 -4.39 1.44 5.50
N THR A 120 -4.82 2.37 6.34
CA THR A 120 -4.28 3.73 6.40
C THR A 120 -2.83 3.80 6.86
N SER A 121 -2.31 2.77 7.52
CA SER A 121 -0.92 2.70 7.97
C SER A 121 0.03 2.12 6.92
N LEU A 122 -0.49 1.38 5.93
CA LEU A 122 0.30 0.70 4.91
C LEU A 122 0.04 1.17 3.48
N CYS A 123 -1.21 1.48 3.15
CA CYS A 123 -1.61 1.69 1.76
C CYS A 123 -1.50 3.16 1.37
N LEU A 124 -0.58 3.49 0.48
CA LEU A 124 -0.49 4.83 -0.11
C LEU A 124 -1.77 5.17 -0.86
N ARG A 125 -2.34 6.33 -0.57
CA ARG A 125 -3.45 6.90 -1.32
C ARG A 125 -2.95 7.39 -2.67
N VAL A 126 -3.62 6.99 -3.74
CA VAL A 126 -3.35 7.46 -5.09
C VAL A 126 -4.29 8.63 -5.39
N HIS A 127 -3.73 9.85 -5.39
CA HIS A 127 -4.51 11.06 -5.56
C HIS A 127 -5.17 11.14 -6.95
N GLY A 128 -6.42 11.56 -6.97
CA GLY A 128 -7.22 11.65 -8.18
C GLY A 128 -7.87 10.34 -8.63
N GLN A 129 -7.60 9.24 -7.94
CA GLN A 129 -8.11 7.91 -8.28
C GLN A 129 -8.86 7.21 -7.13
N GLU A 130 -9.32 7.97 -6.17
CA GLU A 130 -9.98 7.46 -4.95
C GLU A 130 -11.27 6.71 -5.23
N THR A 131 -11.95 7.04 -6.33
CA THR A 131 -13.20 6.40 -6.75
C THR A 131 -13.02 5.22 -7.69
N GLN A 132 -11.78 4.94 -8.13
CA GLN A 132 -11.48 3.81 -9.00
C GLN A 132 -11.50 2.48 -8.21
N PRO A 133 -11.72 1.35 -8.88
CA PRO A 133 -11.66 0.05 -8.22
C PRO A 133 -10.29 -0.20 -7.59
N HIS A 134 -10.30 -0.57 -6.32
CA HIS A 134 -9.12 -0.96 -5.56
C HIS A 134 -9.20 -2.43 -5.18
N THR A 135 -8.07 -3.12 -5.27
CA THR A 135 -7.94 -4.48 -4.74
C THR A 135 -6.76 -4.55 -3.78
N LEU A 136 -6.90 -5.39 -2.79
CA LEU A 136 -5.82 -5.70 -1.85
C LEU A 136 -5.62 -7.21 -1.80
N GLU A 137 -4.40 -7.62 -2.11
CA GLU A 137 -3.94 -9.00 -1.97
C GLU A 137 -3.05 -9.10 -0.74
N LEU A 138 -3.39 -10.01 0.15
CA LEU A 138 -2.54 -10.34 1.29
C LEU A 138 -1.82 -11.65 1.00
N ALA A 139 -0.54 -11.55 0.66
CA ALA A 139 0.26 -12.69 0.26
C ALA A 139 0.85 -13.40 1.47
N ARG A 140 0.75 -14.72 1.47
CA ARG A 140 1.51 -15.56 2.41
C ARG A 140 2.95 -15.69 1.92
N THR A 141 3.86 -15.64 2.87
CA THR A 141 5.29 -15.90 2.64
C THR A 141 5.68 -17.20 3.34
N ALA A 142 6.89 -17.69 3.06
CA ALA A 142 7.43 -18.86 3.79
C ALA A 142 7.47 -18.60 5.30
N ALA A 143 7.73 -17.38 5.74
CA ALA A 143 7.73 -16.98 7.14
C ALA A 143 6.37 -17.10 7.83
N THR A 144 5.27 -16.99 7.09
CA THR A 144 3.89 -17.00 7.59
C THR A 144 3.11 -18.27 7.20
N ALA A 145 3.78 -19.28 6.67
CA ALA A 145 3.15 -20.52 6.19
C ALA A 145 2.36 -21.26 7.28
N THR A 146 2.73 -21.10 8.55
CA THR A 146 2.09 -21.73 9.71
C THR A 146 0.94 -20.92 10.32
N TRP A 147 0.71 -19.71 9.85
CA TRP A 147 -0.38 -18.86 10.38
C TRP A 147 -1.75 -19.39 10.00
N ALA A 148 -2.63 -19.51 10.99
CA ALA A 148 -3.91 -20.21 10.86
C ALA A 148 -4.95 -19.46 10.00
N ALA A 149 -4.99 -18.14 10.02
CA ALA A 149 -5.96 -17.35 9.27
C ALA A 149 -5.49 -15.92 8.98
N VAL A 150 -5.89 -15.42 7.82
CA VAL A 150 -5.73 -14.02 7.43
C VAL A 150 -7.12 -13.44 7.21
N ARG A 151 -7.42 -12.36 7.94
CA ARG A 151 -8.66 -11.60 7.76
C ARG A 151 -8.34 -10.21 7.23
N ALA A 152 -9.01 -9.80 6.17
CA ALA A 152 -8.93 -8.46 5.63
C ALA A 152 -10.24 -7.70 5.90
N SER A 153 -10.13 -6.46 6.36
CA SER A 153 -11.25 -5.51 6.40
C SER A 153 -11.18 -4.60 5.18
N SER A 154 -12.30 -4.43 4.48
CA SER A 154 -12.36 -3.88 3.13
C SER A 154 -12.41 -2.35 3.01
N ARG A 155 -12.29 -1.60 4.11
CA ARG A 155 -12.32 -0.13 4.06
C ARG A 155 -10.95 0.45 4.27
N VAL A 156 -10.30 0.83 3.19
CA VAL A 156 -8.99 1.50 3.21
C VAL A 156 -9.17 3.03 3.26
N TRP A 157 -10.20 3.52 2.57
CA TRP A 157 -10.54 4.95 2.50
C TRP A 157 -12.04 5.08 2.73
N GLY A 158 -12.46 5.52 3.85
CA GLY A 158 -13.84 5.79 4.22
C GLY A 158 -14.15 7.25 4.31
#